data_159484b86c1c8bc24c7bd7f97cd0eb4e
#
_entry.id   159484b86c1c8bc24c7bd7f97cd0eb4e
#
_cell.length_a   1.000
_cell.length_b   1.000
_cell.length_c   1.000
_cell.angle_alpha   90.00
_cell.angle_beta   90.00
_cell.angle_gamma   90.00
#
_symmetry.space_group_name_H-M   'P 1'
#
loop_
_entity.id
_entity.type
_entity.pdbx_description
1 polymer ?
#
loop_
_entity_poly.entity_id
_entity_poly.type
_entity_poly.pdbx_seq_one_letter_code
_entity_poly.pdbx_strand_id
1 'polypeptide(L)'
;MSFTILVPARLASTRLPNKPLADIAGLPMIVRVAQRVHASPGPRSGIHPSPRPPMGAANLSSRQPSIEPRVVVAGDSPEIIAACLAHGVEAVLTRTDHASGSDRLAEACDILGLADDAIVVNVQGDEPLMDPALPHAVAQLLADATDASMSTAAHAIDTLADFNNPNVVKVVLDARGMALYFSRAPIPVARDFPGQAWWHDGAPAAPLRHIGIYGYRAGFLRLFPTLAPAPVEITEALEQLRAMWHGHRIAVHVTANAPGPGVDTPDDLERVRRLLAG
;
A
#
# COMPACT_ATOMS: atom_id res chain seq x y z
N MET A 1 -12.07 15.33 1.67
CA MET A 1 -10.61 15.50 1.77
C MET A 1 -10.00 15.08 0.44
N SER A 2 -9.15 15.91 -0.19
CA SER A 2 -8.44 15.56 -1.43
C SER A 2 -7.10 14.90 -1.09
N PHE A 3 -6.69 13.91 -1.87
CA PHE A 3 -5.38 13.27 -1.77
C PHE A 3 -4.89 12.87 -3.16
N THR A 4 -3.59 12.62 -3.29
CA THR A 4 -2.98 12.20 -4.55
C THR A 4 -2.51 10.75 -4.44
N ILE A 5 -2.86 9.92 -5.41
CA ILE A 5 -2.28 8.58 -5.57
C ILE A 5 -1.08 8.71 -6.50
N LEU A 6 0.09 8.32 -6.03
CA LEU A 6 1.30 8.20 -6.84
C LEU A 6 1.60 6.73 -7.11
N VAL A 7 1.82 6.40 -8.40
CA VAL A 7 2.15 5.05 -8.83
C VAL A 7 3.57 5.08 -9.40
N PRO A 8 4.60 4.62 -8.63
CA PRO A 8 5.97 4.59 -9.14
C PRO A 8 6.11 3.50 -10.20
N ALA A 9 6.82 3.82 -11.28
CA ALA A 9 7.10 2.89 -12.36
C ALA A 9 8.55 3.03 -12.82
N ARG A 10 9.26 1.90 -12.97
CA ARG A 10 10.59 1.83 -13.57
C ARG A 10 10.59 0.84 -14.70
N LEU A 11 11.24 1.20 -15.83
CA LEU A 11 11.33 0.32 -16.99
C LEU A 11 12.25 -0.87 -16.71
N ALA A 12 13.33 -0.63 -15.96
CA ALA A 12 14.28 -1.67 -15.61
C ALA A 12 13.67 -2.65 -14.59
N SER A 13 13.40 -3.86 -15.04
CA SER A 13 12.97 -4.99 -14.22
C SER A 13 13.73 -6.25 -14.63
N THR A 14 14.38 -6.91 -13.69
CA THR A 14 15.21 -8.10 -13.97
C THR A 14 14.39 -9.37 -14.18
N ARG A 15 13.28 -9.54 -13.42
CA ARG A 15 12.42 -10.73 -13.49
C ARG A 15 11.39 -10.68 -14.63
N LEU A 16 10.95 -9.49 -15.00
CA LEU A 16 9.97 -9.27 -16.06
C LEU A 16 10.37 -7.99 -16.83
N PRO A 17 11.15 -8.10 -17.92
CA PRO A 17 11.56 -6.94 -18.71
C PRO A 17 10.38 -6.09 -19.17
N ASN A 18 10.52 -4.77 -19.13
CA ASN A 18 9.47 -3.80 -19.47
C ASN A 18 8.16 -4.01 -18.68
N LYS A 19 8.25 -4.51 -17.46
CA LYS A 19 7.13 -4.86 -16.59
C LYS A 19 5.98 -3.84 -16.61
N PRO A 20 6.18 -2.51 -16.46
CA PRO A 20 5.09 -1.53 -16.49
C PRO A 20 4.29 -1.48 -17.78
N LEU A 21 4.93 -1.85 -18.91
CA LEU A 21 4.34 -1.83 -20.25
C LEU A 21 3.77 -3.19 -20.68
N ALA A 22 3.92 -4.24 -19.84
CA ALA A 22 3.36 -5.55 -20.12
C ALA A 22 1.85 -5.46 -20.34
N ASP A 23 1.37 -6.05 -21.44
CA ASP A 23 -0.06 -6.05 -21.74
C ASP A 23 -0.86 -6.88 -20.75
N ILE A 24 -1.94 -6.30 -20.24
CA ILE A 24 -2.96 -6.97 -19.43
C ILE A 24 -4.33 -6.64 -20.03
N ALA A 25 -4.91 -7.59 -20.74
CA ALA A 25 -6.23 -7.46 -21.39
C ALA A 25 -6.34 -6.18 -22.26
N GLY A 26 -5.33 -5.93 -23.12
CA GLY A 26 -5.31 -4.83 -24.09
C GLY A 26 -4.83 -3.48 -23.54
N LEU A 27 -4.34 -3.42 -22.31
CA LEU A 27 -3.77 -2.19 -21.73
C LEU A 27 -2.41 -2.47 -21.07
N PRO A 28 -1.46 -1.53 -21.11
CA PRO A 28 -0.25 -1.60 -20.29
C PRO A 28 -0.58 -1.77 -18.80
N MET A 29 0.19 -2.59 -18.09
CA MET A 29 -0.05 -2.88 -16.66
C MET A 29 -0.12 -1.60 -15.83
N ILE A 30 0.76 -0.63 -16.07
CA ILE A 30 0.78 0.63 -15.31
C ILE A 30 -0.52 1.44 -15.52
N VAL A 31 -1.09 1.40 -16.72
CA VAL A 31 -2.37 2.03 -17.05
C VAL A 31 -3.52 1.31 -16.32
N ARG A 32 -3.48 -0.04 -16.28
CA ARG A 32 -4.44 -0.84 -15.51
C ARG A 32 -4.44 -0.46 -14.03
N VAL A 33 -3.25 -0.38 -13.43
CA VAL A 33 -3.12 0.03 -12.02
C VAL A 33 -3.72 1.42 -11.82
N ALA A 34 -3.32 2.41 -12.63
CA ALA A 34 -3.80 3.79 -12.49
C ALA A 34 -5.32 3.90 -12.64
N GLN A 35 -5.91 3.25 -13.65
CA GLN A 35 -7.36 3.24 -13.86
C GLN A 35 -8.09 2.50 -12.73
N ARG A 36 -7.52 1.41 -12.21
CA ARG A 36 -8.11 0.63 -11.14
C ARG A 36 -8.27 1.43 -9.85
N VAL A 37 -7.25 2.19 -9.47
CA VAL A 37 -7.26 3.01 -8.25
C VAL A 37 -7.96 4.35 -8.42
N HIS A 38 -8.21 4.79 -9.66
CA HIS A 38 -9.04 5.95 -9.96
C HIS A 38 -10.54 5.65 -9.83
N ALA A 39 -10.93 4.38 -10.00
CA ALA A 39 -12.33 3.99 -9.88
C ALA A 39 -12.85 4.26 -8.46
N SER A 40 -13.97 4.96 -8.36
CA SER A 40 -14.62 5.16 -7.06
C SER A 40 -14.99 3.81 -6.45
N PRO A 41 -14.82 3.62 -5.13
CA PRO A 41 -15.24 2.38 -4.47
C PRO A 41 -16.73 2.16 -4.73
N GLY A 42 -17.07 1.05 -5.39
CA GLY A 42 -18.45 0.64 -5.59
C GLY A 42 -19.20 0.45 -4.25
N PRO A 43 -20.55 0.42 -4.26
CA PRO A 43 -21.30 0.15 -3.05
C PRO A 43 -20.85 -1.19 -2.45
N ARG A 44 -20.47 -1.17 -1.16
CA ARG A 44 -20.02 -2.36 -0.43
C ARG A 44 -21.09 -3.44 -0.46
N SER A 45 -20.91 -4.48 -1.24
CA SER A 45 -21.65 -5.73 -1.12
C SER A 45 -20.97 -6.58 -0.05
N GLY A 46 -21.58 -6.70 1.12
CA GLY A 46 -21.11 -7.64 2.15
C GLY A 46 -21.04 -7.03 3.54
N ILE A 47 -22.13 -7.20 4.28
CA ILE A 47 -22.21 -6.94 5.72
C ILE A 47 -21.51 -8.11 6.41
N HIS A 48 -20.30 -7.91 6.94
CA HIS A 48 -19.78 -8.70 8.04
C HIS A 48 -19.61 -7.80 9.26
N PRO A 49 -20.05 -8.24 10.45
CA PRO A 49 -20.01 -7.41 11.64
C PRO A 49 -18.57 -7.22 12.11
N SER A 50 -18.08 -5.99 12.02
CA SER A 50 -16.91 -5.55 12.79
C SER A 50 -17.20 -5.71 14.30
N PRO A 51 -16.21 -6.03 15.14
CA PRO A 51 -16.39 -5.96 16.59
C PRO A 51 -16.86 -4.54 16.97
N ARG A 52 -17.92 -4.45 17.77
CA ARG A 52 -18.58 -3.20 18.18
C ARG A 52 -17.57 -2.19 18.74
N PRO A 53 -17.54 -0.95 18.22
CA PRO A 53 -16.91 0.15 18.92
C PRO A 53 -17.73 0.47 20.20
N PRO A 54 -17.11 1.05 21.23
CA PRO A 54 -17.81 1.43 22.46
C PRO A 54 -18.94 2.40 22.17
N MET A 55 -20.08 2.23 22.87
CA MET A 55 -21.31 3.02 22.71
C MET A 55 -21.04 4.52 22.88
N GLY A 56 -21.38 5.31 21.84
CA GLY A 56 -21.36 6.78 21.93
C GLY A 56 -21.20 7.55 20.63
N ALA A 57 -20.98 6.91 19.47
CA ALA A 57 -20.88 7.63 18.19
C ALA A 57 -22.24 7.69 17.49
N ALA A 58 -22.82 8.88 17.43
CA ALA A 58 -24.04 9.18 16.69
C ALA A 58 -23.84 8.87 15.19
N ASN A 59 -24.81 8.14 14.65
CA ASN A 59 -24.89 7.73 13.24
C ASN A 59 -25.21 8.96 12.36
N LEU A 60 -24.18 9.70 11.93
CA LEU A 60 -24.30 10.73 10.90
C LEU A 60 -23.98 10.10 9.53
N SER A 61 -25.00 9.47 8.96
CA SER A 61 -25.04 9.12 7.55
C SER A 61 -25.21 10.41 6.72
N SER A 62 -24.14 11.20 6.60
CA SER A 62 -24.03 12.23 5.59
C SER A 62 -23.23 11.63 4.42
N ARG A 63 -23.87 11.49 3.25
CA ARG A 63 -23.16 11.30 1.97
C ARG A 63 -22.19 12.47 1.80
N GLN A 64 -20.93 12.27 2.20
CA GLN A 64 -19.87 13.16 1.76
C GLN A 64 -19.71 13.00 0.26
N PRO A 65 -19.56 14.09 -0.50
CA PRO A 65 -19.22 14.00 -1.91
C PRO A 65 -17.93 13.17 -2.03
N SER A 66 -17.96 12.12 -2.82
CA SER A 66 -16.78 11.33 -3.15
C SER A 66 -15.83 12.24 -3.92
N ILE A 67 -14.80 12.76 -3.26
CA ILE A 67 -13.72 13.48 -3.94
C ILE A 67 -12.89 12.40 -4.60
N GLU A 68 -12.88 12.38 -5.93
CA GLU A 68 -12.03 11.47 -6.70
C GLU A 68 -10.56 11.84 -6.44
N PRO A 69 -9.69 10.85 -6.18
CA PRO A 69 -8.28 11.12 -5.98
C PRO A 69 -7.64 11.55 -7.30
N ARG A 70 -6.67 12.46 -7.25
CA ARG A 70 -5.76 12.68 -8.38
C ARG A 70 -4.82 11.48 -8.48
N VAL A 71 -4.77 10.81 -9.62
CA VAL A 71 -3.88 9.66 -9.84
C VAL A 71 -2.79 10.06 -10.82
N VAL A 72 -1.52 9.91 -10.42
CA VAL A 72 -0.36 10.27 -11.24
C VAL A 72 0.65 9.13 -11.24
N VAL A 73 1.12 8.76 -12.43
CA VAL A 73 2.23 7.80 -12.59
C VAL A 73 3.56 8.55 -12.55
N ALA A 74 4.47 8.12 -11.66
CA ALA A 74 5.84 8.62 -11.59
C ALA A 74 6.77 7.64 -12.31
N GLY A 75 7.03 7.88 -13.59
CA GLY A 75 7.80 6.98 -14.47
C GLY A 75 9.21 7.47 -14.74
N ASP A 76 10.15 6.55 -14.96
CA ASP A 76 11.56 6.85 -15.26
C ASP A 76 11.89 6.81 -16.77
N SER A 77 10.91 6.59 -17.62
CA SER A 77 11.16 6.50 -19.07
C SER A 77 10.07 7.21 -19.88
N PRO A 78 10.46 7.84 -21.01
CA PRO A 78 9.50 8.45 -21.93
C PRO A 78 8.46 7.46 -22.45
N GLU A 79 8.79 6.19 -22.58
CA GLU A 79 7.87 5.15 -23.03
C GLU A 79 6.73 4.90 -22.04
N ILE A 80 7.03 4.91 -20.73
CA ILE A 80 6.00 4.81 -19.68
C ILE A 80 5.08 6.04 -19.75
N ILE A 81 5.67 7.25 -19.87
CA ILE A 81 4.90 8.49 -19.95
C ILE A 81 4.00 8.48 -21.18
N ALA A 82 4.53 8.12 -22.35
CA ALA A 82 3.77 8.04 -23.60
C ALA A 82 2.59 7.04 -23.49
N ALA A 83 2.84 5.86 -22.90
CA ALA A 83 1.81 4.86 -22.68
C ALA A 83 0.69 5.37 -21.75
N CYS A 84 1.03 6.08 -20.67
CA CYS A 84 0.05 6.69 -19.76
C CYS A 84 -0.80 7.75 -20.49
N LEU A 85 -0.15 8.69 -21.18
CA LEU A 85 -0.83 9.79 -21.88
C LEU A 85 -1.75 9.29 -23.00
N ALA A 86 -1.35 8.25 -23.73
CA ALA A 86 -2.16 7.63 -24.79
C ALA A 86 -3.49 7.07 -24.25
N HIS A 87 -3.57 6.80 -22.94
CA HIS A 87 -4.76 6.28 -22.26
C HIS A 87 -5.39 7.29 -21.27
N GLY A 88 -5.04 8.58 -21.36
CA GLY A 88 -5.61 9.63 -20.50
C GLY A 88 -5.20 9.55 -19.03
N VAL A 89 -4.09 8.86 -18.71
CA VAL A 89 -3.52 8.78 -17.37
C VAL A 89 -2.46 9.87 -17.19
N GLU A 90 -2.60 10.67 -16.14
CA GLU A 90 -1.60 11.69 -15.80
C GLU A 90 -0.29 11.02 -15.40
N ALA A 91 0.84 11.55 -15.91
CA ALA A 91 2.16 11.00 -15.63
C ALA A 91 3.23 12.08 -15.59
N VAL A 92 4.24 11.89 -14.74
CA VAL A 92 5.42 12.76 -14.64
C VAL A 92 6.69 11.95 -14.86
N LEU A 93 7.63 12.54 -15.61
CA LEU A 93 8.94 11.92 -15.81
C LEU A 93 9.83 12.24 -14.61
N THR A 94 10.39 11.21 -14.02
CA THR A 94 11.34 11.27 -12.90
C THR A 94 12.69 10.74 -13.33
N ARG A 95 13.72 11.02 -12.55
CA ARG A 95 15.08 10.53 -12.83
C ARG A 95 15.14 9.00 -12.81
N THR A 96 16.12 8.44 -13.53
CA THR A 96 16.33 6.99 -13.63
C THR A 96 17.17 6.42 -12.50
N ASP A 97 17.92 7.27 -11.77
CA ASP A 97 18.94 6.89 -10.79
C ASP A 97 18.44 6.81 -9.35
N HIS A 98 17.14 6.83 -9.12
CA HIS A 98 16.56 6.63 -7.80
C HIS A 98 16.88 5.26 -7.21
N ALA A 99 17.39 5.23 -5.99
CA ALA A 99 17.71 4.01 -5.28
C ALA A 99 16.44 3.22 -4.87
N SER A 100 15.34 3.95 -4.56
CA SER A 100 14.09 3.35 -4.09
C SER A 100 12.86 3.96 -4.77
N GLY A 101 11.70 3.30 -4.55
CA GLY A 101 10.40 3.85 -4.95
C GLY A 101 10.07 5.14 -4.18
N SER A 102 10.43 5.21 -2.90
CA SER A 102 10.19 6.37 -2.04
C SER A 102 10.95 7.60 -2.53
N ASP A 103 12.20 7.45 -2.99
CA ASP A 103 13.00 8.54 -3.57
C ASP A 103 12.32 9.12 -4.82
N ARG A 104 11.79 8.24 -5.69
CA ARG A 104 11.04 8.62 -6.89
C ARG A 104 9.78 9.39 -6.54
N LEU A 105 9.06 8.97 -5.52
CA LEU A 105 7.84 9.63 -5.08
C LEU A 105 8.11 10.99 -4.45
N ALA A 106 9.23 11.16 -3.75
CA ALA A 106 9.68 12.44 -3.22
C ALA A 106 9.90 13.45 -4.36
N GLU A 107 10.63 13.06 -5.41
CA GLU A 107 10.81 13.89 -6.63
C GLU A 107 9.47 14.20 -7.30
N ALA A 108 8.57 13.21 -7.41
CA ALA A 108 7.24 13.44 -7.99
C ALA A 108 6.44 14.47 -7.19
N CYS A 109 6.53 14.47 -5.85
CA CYS A 109 5.90 15.50 -5.01
C CYS A 109 6.43 16.91 -5.33
N ASP A 110 7.73 17.03 -5.62
CA ASP A 110 8.36 18.33 -5.99
C ASP A 110 7.91 18.77 -7.38
N ILE A 111 7.93 17.89 -8.37
CA ILE A 111 7.46 18.17 -9.73
C ILE A 111 6.01 18.64 -9.72
N LEU A 112 5.16 18.01 -8.90
CA LEU A 112 3.72 18.32 -8.79
C LEU A 112 3.42 19.51 -7.88
N GLY A 113 4.42 20.09 -7.20
CA GLY A 113 4.25 21.21 -6.28
C GLY A 113 3.32 20.90 -5.10
N LEU A 114 3.34 19.67 -4.56
CA LEU A 114 2.46 19.28 -3.46
C LEU A 114 2.89 20.00 -2.16
N ALA A 115 1.93 20.52 -1.42
CA ALA A 115 2.18 21.11 -0.10
C ALA A 115 2.62 20.02 0.90
N ASP A 116 3.37 20.41 1.95
CA ASP A 116 3.95 19.46 2.91
C ASP A 116 2.90 18.65 3.69
N ASP A 117 1.73 19.22 3.92
CA ASP A 117 0.59 18.57 4.58
C ASP A 117 -0.29 17.76 3.63
N ALA A 118 -0.06 17.84 2.31
CA ALA A 118 -0.80 17.06 1.32
C ALA A 118 -0.60 15.56 1.57
N ILE A 119 -1.70 14.82 1.48
CA ILE A 119 -1.66 13.37 1.62
C ILE A 119 -1.39 12.72 0.26
N VAL A 120 -0.40 11.85 0.24
CA VAL A 120 0.03 11.07 -0.90
C VAL A 120 -0.11 9.59 -0.56
N VAL A 121 -0.78 8.83 -1.41
CA VAL A 121 -0.84 7.36 -1.29
C VAL A 121 0.01 6.73 -2.38
N ASN A 122 1.00 5.94 -1.96
CA ASN A 122 1.81 5.13 -2.85
C ASN A 122 1.10 3.80 -3.13
N VAL A 123 0.70 3.59 -4.37
CA VAL A 123 0.23 2.28 -4.86
C VAL A 123 1.30 1.72 -5.78
N GLN A 124 1.73 0.47 -5.54
CA GLN A 124 2.76 -0.15 -6.37
C GLN A 124 2.28 -0.36 -7.80
N GLY A 125 3.16 -0.08 -8.78
CA GLY A 125 2.84 -0.18 -10.21
C GLY A 125 2.64 -1.61 -10.73
N ASP A 126 2.75 -2.61 -9.86
CA ASP A 126 2.56 -4.03 -10.14
C ASP A 126 1.34 -4.66 -9.44
N GLU A 127 0.42 -3.82 -8.94
CA GLU A 127 -0.80 -4.22 -8.24
C GLU A 127 -2.08 -3.96 -9.07
N PRO A 128 -2.26 -4.60 -10.24
CA PRO A 128 -3.39 -4.33 -11.14
C PRO A 128 -4.75 -4.77 -10.59
N LEU A 129 -4.76 -5.54 -9.50
CA LEU A 129 -5.96 -6.02 -8.82
C LEU A 129 -6.19 -5.33 -7.45
N MET A 130 -5.49 -4.22 -7.18
CA MET A 130 -5.67 -3.44 -5.95
C MET A 130 -7.17 -3.11 -5.73
N ASP A 131 -7.64 -3.29 -4.49
CA ASP A 131 -8.99 -2.84 -4.11
C ASP A 131 -9.04 -1.31 -4.13
N PRO A 132 -9.90 -0.68 -4.96
CA PRO A 132 -9.99 0.78 -5.03
C PRO A 132 -10.34 1.45 -3.70
N ALA A 133 -10.98 0.75 -2.78
CA ALA A 133 -11.31 1.29 -1.45
C ALA A 133 -10.08 1.43 -0.55
N LEU A 134 -9.04 0.64 -0.77
CA LEU A 134 -7.89 0.59 0.11
C LEU A 134 -7.05 1.89 0.11
N PRO A 135 -6.72 2.52 -1.04
CA PRO A 135 -6.08 3.83 -1.06
C PRO A 135 -6.85 4.91 -0.30
N HIS A 136 -8.18 4.92 -0.42
CA HIS A 136 -9.03 5.85 0.32
C HIS A 136 -8.98 5.62 1.83
N ALA A 137 -9.03 4.36 2.27
CA ALA A 137 -8.95 4.01 3.69
C ALA A 137 -7.60 4.41 4.31
N VAL A 138 -6.49 4.17 3.58
CA VAL A 138 -5.13 4.55 4.00
C VAL A 138 -4.97 6.07 4.06
N ALA A 139 -5.49 6.81 3.06
CA ALA A 139 -5.47 8.27 3.06
C ALA A 139 -6.28 8.86 4.23
N GLN A 140 -7.50 8.37 4.44
CA GLN A 140 -8.37 8.84 5.52
C GLN A 140 -7.77 8.54 6.89
N LEU A 141 -7.20 7.34 7.09
CA LEU A 141 -6.52 6.99 8.32
C LEU A 141 -5.38 7.96 8.66
N LEU A 142 -4.57 8.34 7.66
CA LEU A 142 -3.47 9.29 7.87
C LEU A 142 -3.99 10.70 8.17
N ALA A 143 -5.11 11.10 7.59
CA ALA A 143 -5.74 12.38 7.90
C ALA A 143 -6.18 12.46 9.37
N ASP A 144 -6.78 11.38 9.86
CA ASP A 144 -7.32 11.31 11.21
C ASP A 144 -6.20 11.11 12.26
N ALA A 145 -5.09 10.45 11.89
CA ALA A 145 -3.94 10.20 12.75
C ALA A 145 -2.92 11.36 12.69
N THR A 146 -3.20 12.44 13.41
CA THR A 146 -2.36 13.67 13.34
C THR A 146 -0.94 13.48 13.88
N ASP A 147 -0.72 12.48 14.72
CA ASP A 147 0.59 12.11 15.29
C ASP A 147 1.33 11.03 14.46
N ALA A 148 0.78 10.62 13.29
CA ALA A 148 1.43 9.70 12.37
C ALA A 148 2.03 10.46 11.17
N SER A 149 3.24 10.06 10.77
CA SER A 149 3.90 10.54 9.54
C SER A 149 3.52 9.69 8.32
N MET A 150 3.13 8.45 8.56
CA MET A 150 2.75 7.47 7.55
C MET A 150 1.51 6.70 7.96
N SER A 151 0.84 6.13 6.98
CA SER A 151 -0.16 5.08 7.17
C SER A 151 0.12 3.91 6.22
N THR A 152 -0.42 2.75 6.56
CA THR A 152 -0.35 1.54 5.73
C THR A 152 -1.58 0.67 5.99
N ALA A 153 -1.61 -0.55 5.43
CA ALA A 153 -2.69 -1.49 5.64
C ALA A 153 -2.18 -2.88 6.05
N ALA A 154 -3.07 -3.66 6.64
CA ALA A 154 -2.84 -5.05 6.98
C ALA A 154 -4.16 -5.84 6.93
N HIS A 155 -4.06 -7.17 6.82
CA HIS A 155 -5.20 -8.07 6.97
C HIS A 155 -4.84 -9.25 7.86
N ALA A 156 -5.84 -9.96 8.37
CA ALA A 156 -5.62 -11.16 9.17
C ALA A 156 -4.90 -12.25 8.36
N ILE A 157 -4.01 -13.01 9.02
CA ILE A 157 -3.39 -14.20 8.45
C ILE A 157 -4.29 -15.41 8.73
N ASP A 158 -4.61 -16.17 7.68
CA ASP A 158 -5.51 -17.32 7.78
C ASP A 158 -4.77 -18.64 8.05
N THR A 159 -3.52 -18.78 7.59
CA THR A 159 -2.80 -20.04 7.65
C THR A 159 -1.51 -19.96 8.45
N LEU A 160 -1.17 -21.06 9.14
CA LEU A 160 0.11 -21.20 9.84
C LEU A 160 1.30 -21.16 8.86
N ALA A 161 1.10 -21.63 7.63
CA ALA A 161 2.10 -21.59 6.57
C ALA A 161 2.46 -20.13 6.23
N ASP A 162 1.48 -19.25 6.04
CA ASP A 162 1.71 -17.82 5.80
C ASP A 162 2.33 -17.13 7.01
N PHE A 163 1.89 -17.48 8.22
CA PHE A 163 2.49 -16.91 9.44
C PHE A 163 3.99 -17.23 9.57
N ASN A 164 4.40 -18.44 9.20
CA ASN A 164 5.81 -18.85 9.26
C ASN A 164 6.62 -18.45 8.01
N ASN A 165 5.98 -17.99 6.93
CA ASN A 165 6.65 -17.62 5.70
C ASN A 165 7.38 -16.27 5.86
N PRO A 166 8.72 -16.18 5.69
CA PRO A 166 9.48 -14.93 5.80
C PRO A 166 9.18 -13.92 4.69
N ASN A 167 8.55 -14.35 3.59
CA ASN A 167 8.10 -13.44 2.54
C ASN A 167 6.77 -12.76 2.88
N VAL A 168 6.04 -13.27 3.86
CA VAL A 168 4.86 -12.63 4.44
C VAL A 168 5.33 -11.77 5.60
N VAL A 169 5.26 -10.45 5.46
CA VAL A 169 5.63 -9.51 6.50
C VAL A 169 4.51 -9.42 7.53
N LYS A 170 4.83 -9.62 8.79
CA LYS A 170 3.91 -9.46 9.93
C LYS A 170 4.00 -8.06 10.49
N VAL A 171 2.90 -7.58 11.08
CA VAL A 171 2.86 -6.33 11.83
C VAL A 171 2.11 -6.51 13.14
N VAL A 172 2.64 -5.91 14.21
CA VAL A 172 2.01 -5.88 15.53
C VAL A 172 1.60 -4.44 15.82
N LEU A 173 0.40 -4.26 16.37
CA LEU A 173 -0.20 -2.95 16.61
C LEU A 173 -0.35 -2.65 18.10
N ASP A 174 -0.34 -1.36 18.45
CA ASP A 174 -0.81 -0.88 19.74
C ASP A 174 -2.35 -0.77 19.77
N ALA A 175 -2.91 -0.43 20.93
CA ALA A 175 -4.35 -0.29 21.13
C ALA A 175 -4.98 0.84 20.29
N ARG A 176 -4.19 1.74 19.70
CA ARG A 176 -4.63 2.82 18.84
C ARG A 176 -4.48 2.51 17.36
N GLY A 177 -4.04 1.27 17.01
CA GLY A 177 -3.81 0.85 15.64
C GLY A 177 -2.50 1.38 15.05
N MET A 178 -1.55 1.83 15.88
CA MET A 178 -0.23 2.21 15.43
C MET A 178 0.69 1.00 15.38
N ALA A 179 1.55 0.89 14.37
CA ALA A 179 2.52 -0.18 14.28
C ALA A 179 3.53 -0.10 15.43
N LEU A 180 3.69 -1.21 16.14
CA LEU A 180 4.75 -1.41 17.13
C LEU A 180 6.02 -1.95 16.47
N TYR A 181 5.87 -2.88 15.50
CA TYR A 181 6.97 -3.42 14.73
C TYR A 181 6.46 -4.18 13.50
N PHE A 182 7.30 -4.20 12.44
CA PHE A 182 7.14 -5.05 11.25
C PHE A 182 8.27 -6.08 11.25
N SER A 183 7.97 -7.35 10.93
CA SER A 183 9.00 -8.38 10.84
C SER A 183 8.67 -9.48 9.83
N ARG A 184 9.74 -10.04 9.26
CA ARG A 184 9.65 -11.30 8.50
C ARG A 184 9.53 -12.51 9.42
N ALA A 185 9.95 -12.39 10.68
CA ALA A 185 9.75 -13.42 11.69
C ALA A 185 8.26 -13.62 12.03
N PRO A 186 7.85 -14.80 12.51
CA PRO A 186 6.49 -15.02 13.00
C PRO A 186 6.27 -14.27 14.33
N ILE A 187 5.67 -13.08 14.26
CA ILE A 187 5.31 -12.25 15.40
C ILE A 187 3.80 -11.99 15.45
N PRO A 188 3.18 -11.89 16.66
CA PRO A 188 3.74 -12.19 17.99
C PRO A 188 3.99 -13.70 18.20
N VAL A 189 4.88 -14.06 19.11
CA VAL A 189 5.07 -15.46 19.51
C VAL A 189 3.97 -15.89 20.46
N ALA A 190 3.24 -16.93 20.07
CA ALA A 190 2.23 -17.55 20.95
C ALA A 190 2.92 -18.54 21.89
N ARG A 191 3.30 -18.08 23.08
CA ARG A 191 4.06 -18.85 24.05
C ARG A 191 3.43 -20.22 24.39
N ASP A 192 2.10 -20.22 24.59
CA ASP A 192 1.37 -21.40 25.08
C ASP A 192 0.83 -22.27 23.93
N PHE A 193 1.02 -21.88 22.68
CA PHE A 193 0.57 -22.57 21.47
C PHE A 193 1.67 -22.72 20.42
N PRO A 194 2.83 -23.32 20.76
CA PRO A 194 3.96 -23.40 19.84
C PRO A 194 3.58 -24.21 18.58
N GLY A 195 3.78 -23.61 17.41
CA GLY A 195 3.52 -24.25 16.12
C GLY A 195 2.04 -24.46 15.79
N GLN A 196 1.12 -23.80 16.47
CA GLN A 196 -0.32 -23.91 16.25
C GLN A 196 -0.92 -22.61 15.73
N ALA A 197 -2.02 -22.72 14.97
CA ALA A 197 -2.82 -21.58 14.54
C ALA A 197 -3.82 -21.18 15.64
N TRP A 198 -3.32 -20.62 16.73
CA TRP A 198 -4.10 -20.30 17.94
C TRP A 198 -5.29 -19.36 17.70
N TRP A 199 -5.27 -18.61 16.62
CA TRP A 199 -6.31 -17.64 16.29
C TRP A 199 -7.60 -18.28 15.75
N HIS A 200 -7.61 -19.58 15.46
CA HIS A 200 -8.81 -20.30 15.03
C HIS A 200 -9.74 -20.70 16.18
N ASP A 201 -9.23 -20.76 17.40
CA ASP A 201 -9.94 -21.25 18.59
C ASP A 201 -10.48 -20.12 19.48
N GLY A 202 -10.94 -19.01 18.88
CA GLY A 202 -11.52 -17.90 19.64
C GLY A 202 -10.52 -17.02 20.37
N ALA A 203 -9.25 -17.05 19.98
CA ALA A 203 -8.21 -16.18 20.49
C ALA A 203 -8.50 -14.70 20.21
N PRO A 204 -7.92 -13.79 21.02
CA PRO A 204 -8.27 -12.37 20.98
C PRO A 204 -7.99 -11.67 19.66
N ALA A 205 -7.02 -12.12 18.85
CA ALA A 205 -6.75 -11.56 17.51
C ALA A 205 -5.88 -12.51 16.68
N ALA A 206 -6.16 -12.59 15.38
CA ALA A 206 -5.26 -13.21 14.41
C ALA A 206 -4.01 -12.35 14.21
N PRO A 207 -2.84 -12.96 13.89
CA PRO A 207 -1.68 -12.21 13.44
C PRO A 207 -1.99 -11.46 12.13
N LEU A 208 -1.34 -10.32 11.93
CA LEU A 208 -1.61 -9.46 10.79
C LEU A 208 -0.50 -9.55 9.74
N ARG A 209 -0.89 -9.72 8.48
CA ARG A 209 -0.03 -9.57 7.30
C ARG A 209 -0.08 -8.12 6.83
N HIS A 210 1.08 -7.51 6.72
CA HIS A 210 1.24 -6.18 6.14
C HIS A 210 0.94 -6.19 4.63
N ILE A 211 0.28 -5.14 4.15
CA ILE A 211 0.03 -4.86 2.74
C ILE A 211 0.91 -3.69 2.30
N GLY A 212 1.67 -3.83 1.22
CA GLY A 212 2.65 -2.86 0.73
C GLY A 212 2.07 -1.58 0.12
N ILE A 213 0.98 -1.05 0.66
CA ILE A 213 0.41 0.25 0.34
C ILE A 213 0.76 1.24 1.45
N TYR A 214 1.13 2.47 1.09
CA TYR A 214 1.51 3.48 2.08
C TYR A 214 0.89 4.84 1.79
N GLY A 215 0.39 5.47 2.84
CA GLY A 215 0.09 6.90 2.87
C GLY A 215 1.21 7.68 3.51
N TYR A 216 1.50 8.86 2.98
CA TYR A 216 2.51 9.78 3.49
C TYR A 216 1.95 11.20 3.55
N ARG A 217 2.45 12.03 4.47
CA ARG A 217 2.44 13.47 4.27
C ARG A 217 3.57 13.82 3.31
N ALA A 218 3.32 14.66 2.32
CA ALA A 218 4.32 14.98 1.28
C ALA A 218 5.64 15.51 1.86
N GLY A 219 5.58 16.33 2.91
CA GLY A 219 6.76 16.78 3.64
C GLY A 219 7.57 15.66 4.27
N PHE A 220 6.89 14.65 4.85
CA PHE A 220 7.60 13.49 5.37
C PHE A 220 8.19 12.63 4.23
N LEU A 221 7.49 12.48 3.11
CA LEU A 221 7.99 11.73 1.97
C LEU A 221 9.27 12.36 1.37
N ARG A 222 9.38 13.71 1.39
CA ARG A 222 10.62 14.42 1.05
C ARG A 222 11.74 14.23 2.06
N LEU A 223 11.39 14.15 3.35
CA LEU A 223 12.36 13.92 4.42
C LEU A 223 12.90 12.48 4.38
N PHE A 224 12.07 11.51 4.05
CA PHE A 224 12.37 10.08 4.19
C PHE A 224 13.67 9.64 3.49
N PRO A 225 13.97 10.03 2.24
CA PRO A 225 15.25 9.70 1.58
C PRO A 225 16.49 10.26 2.27
N THR A 226 16.34 11.31 3.09
CA THR A 226 17.47 11.94 3.81
C THR A 226 17.78 11.25 5.13
N LEU A 227 16.90 10.38 5.62
CA LEU A 227 17.10 9.62 6.85
C LEU A 227 18.14 8.52 6.63
N ALA A 228 19.09 8.40 7.54
CA ALA A 228 20.09 7.34 7.48
C ALA A 228 19.42 5.95 7.54
N PRO A 229 19.85 4.98 6.72
CA PRO A 229 19.36 3.60 6.81
C PRO A 229 19.48 3.04 8.22
N ALA A 230 18.43 2.36 8.69
CA ALA A 230 18.40 1.79 10.03
C ALA A 230 18.97 0.36 10.04
N PRO A 231 19.71 -0.07 11.09
CA PRO A 231 20.19 -1.45 11.18
C PRO A 231 19.09 -2.50 11.06
N VAL A 232 17.93 -2.24 11.66
CA VAL A 232 16.77 -3.15 11.60
C VAL A 232 16.14 -3.18 10.20
N GLU A 233 16.15 -2.07 9.48
CA GLU A 233 15.70 -2.00 8.08
C GLU A 233 16.56 -2.88 7.18
N ILE A 234 17.88 -2.78 7.34
CA ILE A 234 18.85 -3.56 6.56
C ILE A 234 18.71 -5.06 6.87
N THR A 235 18.59 -5.41 8.15
CA THR A 235 18.48 -6.80 8.60
C THR A 235 17.19 -7.47 8.11
N GLU A 236 16.05 -6.79 8.24
CA GLU A 236 14.74 -7.31 7.83
C GLU A 236 14.45 -7.06 6.34
N ALA A 237 15.26 -6.23 5.66
CA ALA A 237 14.98 -5.72 4.31
C ALA A 237 13.54 -5.14 4.23
N LEU A 238 13.21 -4.24 5.17
CA LEU A 238 11.91 -3.60 5.33
C LEU A 238 12.09 -2.08 5.49
N GLU A 239 11.89 -1.33 4.40
CA GLU A 239 12.18 0.11 4.33
C GLU A 239 11.39 0.94 5.37
N GLN A 240 10.16 0.56 5.68
CA GLN A 240 9.32 1.27 6.66
C GLN A 240 9.90 1.26 8.09
N LEU A 241 10.79 0.34 8.42
CA LEU A 241 11.47 0.32 9.72
C LEU A 241 12.40 1.50 9.90
N ARG A 242 12.89 2.13 8.81
CA ARG A 242 13.66 3.38 8.87
C ARG A 242 12.83 4.51 9.52
N ALA A 243 11.58 4.68 9.10
CA ALA A 243 10.70 5.67 9.70
C ALA A 243 10.54 5.45 11.21
N MET A 244 10.26 4.22 11.63
CA MET A 244 10.09 3.87 13.04
C MET A 244 11.37 4.06 13.85
N TRP A 245 12.52 3.70 13.28
CA TRP A 245 13.83 3.89 13.91
C TRP A 245 14.12 5.36 14.23
N HIS A 246 13.69 6.27 13.35
CA HIS A 246 13.83 7.71 13.53
C HIS A 246 12.68 8.35 14.32
N GLY A 247 11.84 7.54 14.99
CA GLY A 247 10.78 8.01 15.88
C GLY A 247 9.48 8.41 15.19
N HIS A 248 9.35 8.18 13.88
CA HIS A 248 8.10 8.41 13.16
C HIS A 248 7.10 7.28 13.38
N ARG A 249 5.81 7.62 13.45
CA ARG A 249 4.74 6.66 13.69
C ARG A 249 4.03 6.30 12.39
N ILE A 250 3.59 5.03 12.32
CA ILE A 250 2.86 4.46 11.18
C ILE A 250 1.51 3.96 11.67
N ALA A 251 0.42 4.57 11.18
CA ALA A 251 -0.94 4.10 11.45
C ALA A 251 -1.29 2.95 10.51
N VAL A 252 -2.00 1.92 10.99
CA VAL A 252 -2.31 0.72 10.21
C VAL A 252 -3.81 0.52 10.07
N HIS A 253 -4.31 0.54 8.84
CA HIS A 253 -5.68 0.16 8.51
C HIS A 253 -5.81 -1.35 8.44
N VAL A 254 -6.65 -1.96 9.27
CA VAL A 254 -6.91 -3.40 9.19
C VAL A 254 -8.11 -3.63 8.27
N THR A 255 -7.87 -4.21 7.10
CA THR A 255 -8.92 -4.57 6.13
C THR A 255 -9.40 -6.01 6.33
N ALA A 256 -10.66 -6.27 5.99
CA ALA A 256 -11.23 -7.62 6.03
C ALA A 256 -10.73 -8.51 4.87
N ASN A 257 -10.33 -7.91 3.75
CA ASN A 257 -9.98 -8.64 2.54
C ASN A 257 -8.48 -8.62 2.28
N ALA A 258 -7.91 -9.77 1.91
CA ALA A 258 -6.58 -9.83 1.33
C ALA A 258 -6.56 -9.09 -0.03
N PRO A 259 -5.47 -8.38 -0.37
CA PRO A 259 -5.31 -7.80 -1.70
C PRO A 259 -5.26 -8.90 -2.76
N GLY A 260 -5.64 -8.55 -4.00
CA GLY A 260 -5.41 -9.41 -5.15
C GLY A 260 -3.90 -9.69 -5.37
N PRO A 261 -3.55 -10.69 -6.19
CA PRO A 261 -2.16 -10.98 -6.48
C PRO A 261 -1.50 -9.85 -7.27
N GLY A 262 -0.30 -9.45 -6.84
CA GLY A 262 0.60 -8.60 -7.62
C GLY A 262 1.28 -9.36 -8.76
N VAL A 263 1.98 -8.63 -9.63
CA VAL A 263 2.71 -9.19 -10.78
C VAL A 263 4.21 -8.97 -10.59
N ASP A 264 4.95 -10.03 -10.31
CA ASP A 264 6.41 -10.00 -10.14
C ASP A 264 7.16 -10.87 -11.16
N THR A 265 6.50 -11.91 -11.63
CA THR A 265 7.04 -12.92 -12.55
C THR A 265 6.15 -13.07 -13.79
N PRO A 266 6.64 -13.72 -14.88
CA PRO A 266 5.78 -14.07 -16.02
C PRO A 266 4.56 -14.90 -15.63
N ASP A 267 4.70 -15.82 -14.68
CA ASP A 267 3.59 -16.66 -14.19
C ASP A 267 2.50 -15.84 -13.47
N ASP A 268 2.92 -14.83 -12.68
CA ASP A 268 1.98 -13.89 -12.06
C ASP A 268 1.22 -13.09 -13.12
N LEU A 269 1.92 -12.64 -14.18
CA LEU A 269 1.31 -11.91 -15.28
C LEU A 269 0.21 -12.75 -15.95
N GLU A 270 0.51 -14.01 -16.26
CA GLU A 270 -0.47 -14.92 -16.85
C GLU A 270 -1.64 -15.22 -15.93
N ARG A 271 -1.37 -15.33 -14.63
CA ARG A 271 -2.43 -15.50 -13.62
C ARG A 271 -3.37 -14.29 -13.58
N VAL A 272 -2.83 -13.08 -13.59
CA VAL A 272 -3.63 -11.84 -13.58
C VAL A 272 -4.40 -11.66 -14.88
N ARG A 273 -3.80 -12.00 -16.03
CA ARG A 273 -4.48 -12.01 -17.34
C ARG A 273 -5.73 -12.88 -17.30
N ARG A 274 -5.61 -14.10 -16.77
CA ARG A 274 -6.78 -15.01 -16.64
C ARG A 274 -7.87 -14.44 -15.73
N LEU A 275 -7.48 -13.81 -14.61
CA LEU A 275 -8.45 -13.23 -13.67
C LEU A 275 -9.20 -12.03 -14.24
N LEU A 276 -8.62 -11.32 -15.21
CA LEU A 276 -9.26 -10.15 -15.84
C LEU A 276 -9.97 -10.48 -17.16
N ALA A 277 -9.77 -11.67 -17.71
CA ALA A 277 -10.43 -12.14 -18.93
C ALA A 277 -11.77 -12.85 -18.68
N GLY A 278 -12.02 -13.31 -17.45
CA GLY A 278 -13.25 -13.99 -17.01
C GLY A 278 -14.13 -13.08 -16.22
#